data_8147a68841579b31d1e7618cb5b359cb
#
_entry.id   8147a68841579b31d1e7618cb5b359cb
#
_cell.length_a   1.000
_cell.length_b   1.000
_cell.length_c   1.000
_cell.angle_alpha   90.00
_cell.angle_beta   90.00
_cell.angle_gamma   90.00
#
_symmetry.space_group_name_H-M   'P 1'
#
loop_
_entity.id
_entity.type
_entity.pdbx_description
1 polymer ?
#
loop_
_entity_poly.entity_id
_entity_poly.type
_entity_poly.pdbx_seq_one_letter_code
_entity_poly.pdbx_strand_id
1 'polypeptide(L)'
;MSLVNSVFACIELALCGRATRKTVVGPDPVVIVGHPRTGTTHLHNLLTLDEEAFYTCTTFDVGFPSSFLVFPARVREMLKAIMDDTRPMDNMRLAHDTPQEDEVATNQLTSCLTSPYAPLMFPKLEETFRPFYRLAAEDEEHPCKPED
;
A
#
# COMPACT_ATOMS: atom_id res chain seq x y z
N MET A 1 -9.80 2.54 11.69
CA MET A 1 -9.81 3.68 10.73
C MET A 1 -10.49 4.88 11.37
N SER A 2 -10.04 6.11 11.05
CA SER A 2 -10.71 7.33 11.52
C SER A 2 -12.05 7.50 10.82
N LEU A 3 -13.08 8.01 11.53
CA LEU A 3 -14.40 8.32 10.97
C LEU A 3 -14.29 9.23 9.72
N VAL A 4 -13.37 10.18 9.77
CA VAL A 4 -13.08 11.09 8.66
C VAL A 4 -12.63 10.33 7.42
N ASN A 5 -11.70 9.38 7.57
CA ASN A 5 -11.23 8.56 6.45
C ASN A 5 -12.36 7.70 5.86
N SER A 6 -13.24 7.17 6.70
CA SER A 6 -14.41 6.40 6.22
C SER A 6 -15.37 7.24 5.39
N VAL A 7 -15.59 8.51 5.76
CA VAL A 7 -16.43 9.42 4.96
C VAL A 7 -15.79 9.70 3.59
N PHE A 8 -14.49 10.01 3.56
CA PHE A 8 -13.79 10.22 2.30
C PHE A 8 -13.74 8.96 1.44
N ALA A 9 -13.59 7.78 2.04
CA ALA A 9 -13.65 6.50 1.33
C ALA A 9 -15.02 6.27 0.66
N CYS A 10 -16.12 6.59 1.33
CA CYS A 10 -17.45 6.53 0.73
C CYS A 10 -17.62 7.52 -0.44
N ILE A 11 -17.09 8.74 -0.28
CA ILE A 11 -17.10 9.75 -1.36
C ILE A 11 -16.27 9.26 -2.56
N GLU A 12 -15.08 8.72 -2.32
CA GLU A 12 -14.23 8.17 -3.38
C GLU A 12 -14.91 7.03 -4.12
N LEU A 13 -15.51 6.10 -3.40
CA LEU A 13 -16.26 5.00 -4.01
C LEU A 13 -17.40 5.50 -4.88
N ALA A 14 -18.12 6.51 -4.42
CA ALA A 14 -19.24 7.09 -5.16
C ALA A 14 -18.80 7.84 -6.43
N LEU A 15 -17.70 8.60 -6.35
CA LEU A 15 -17.23 9.45 -7.45
C LEU A 15 -16.28 8.69 -8.42
N CYS A 16 -15.37 7.91 -7.90
CA CYS A 16 -14.28 7.30 -8.65
C CYS A 16 -14.45 5.78 -8.84
N GLY A 17 -15.27 5.10 -8.04
CA GLY A 17 -15.34 3.64 -8.00
C GLY A 17 -15.67 3.00 -9.36
N ARG A 18 -16.47 3.65 -10.22
CA ARG A 18 -16.73 3.15 -11.59
C ARG A 18 -15.51 3.27 -12.50
N ALA A 19 -14.75 4.34 -12.38
CA ALA A 19 -13.53 4.55 -13.16
C ALA A 19 -12.44 3.57 -12.70
N THR A 20 -12.23 3.46 -11.40
CA THR A 20 -11.27 2.54 -10.78
C THR A 20 -11.50 1.10 -11.22
N ARG A 21 -12.74 0.60 -11.19
CA ARG A 21 -13.09 -0.76 -11.65
C ARG A 21 -12.86 -0.99 -13.15
N LYS A 22 -12.82 0.06 -13.96
CA LYS A 22 -12.57 -0.03 -15.40
C LYS A 22 -11.10 0.14 -15.75
N THR A 23 -10.28 0.58 -14.80
CA THR A 23 -8.85 0.75 -15.02
C THR A 23 -8.20 -0.62 -15.14
N VAL A 24 -7.55 -0.85 -16.27
CA VAL A 24 -6.79 -2.08 -16.52
C VAL A 24 -5.35 -1.81 -16.10
N VAL A 25 -4.85 -2.61 -15.17
CA VAL A 25 -3.43 -2.61 -14.80
C VAL A 25 -2.62 -3.21 -15.95
N GLY A 26 -1.43 -2.67 -16.21
CA GLY A 26 -0.54 -3.21 -17.24
C GLY A 26 -0.29 -4.72 -17.05
N PRO A 27 -0.15 -5.48 -18.14
CA PRO A 27 -0.05 -6.94 -18.08
C PRO A 27 1.24 -7.45 -17.40
N ASP A 28 2.27 -6.62 -17.39
CA ASP A 28 3.62 -7.01 -16.94
C ASP A 28 4.09 -6.11 -15.78
N PRO A 29 3.54 -6.25 -14.55
CA PRO A 29 4.02 -5.50 -13.42
C PRO A 29 5.44 -5.92 -13.04
N VAL A 30 6.29 -4.95 -12.72
CA VAL A 30 7.61 -5.22 -12.15
C VAL A 30 7.48 -5.40 -10.64
N VAL A 31 7.85 -6.57 -10.15
CA VAL A 31 7.79 -6.91 -8.72
C VAL A 31 9.20 -6.96 -8.14
N ILE A 32 9.46 -6.15 -7.13
CA ILE A 32 10.74 -6.15 -6.41
C ILE A 32 10.59 -7.01 -5.17
N VAL A 33 11.27 -8.15 -5.15
CA VAL A 33 11.26 -9.08 -4.02
C VAL A 33 12.66 -9.12 -3.40
N GLY A 34 12.72 -8.96 -2.09
CA GLY A 34 14.00 -9.01 -1.38
C GLY A 34 13.84 -9.09 0.13
N HIS A 35 14.90 -9.53 0.80
CA HIS A 35 14.95 -9.51 2.26
C HIS A 35 15.05 -8.06 2.78
N PRO A 36 14.48 -7.74 3.95
CA PRO A 36 14.66 -6.43 4.57
C PRO A 36 16.12 -6.00 4.64
N ARG A 37 16.40 -4.72 4.39
CA ARG A 37 17.73 -4.10 4.42
C ARG A 37 18.69 -4.56 3.31
N THR A 38 18.20 -5.10 2.19
CA THR A 38 18.99 -5.45 1.01
C THR A 38 18.98 -4.40 -0.09
N GLY A 39 18.35 -3.24 0.15
CA GLY A 39 18.33 -2.12 -0.81
C GLY A 39 17.11 -2.12 -1.75
N THR A 40 16.07 -2.89 -1.46
CA THR A 40 14.82 -2.93 -2.25
C THR A 40 14.18 -1.55 -2.41
N THR A 41 14.11 -0.77 -1.33
CA THR A 41 13.60 0.61 -1.37
C THR A 41 14.46 1.51 -2.26
N HIS A 42 15.78 1.35 -2.24
CA HIS A 42 16.67 2.13 -3.11
C HIS A 42 16.47 1.78 -4.59
N LEU A 43 16.38 0.48 -4.90
CA LEU A 43 16.08 0.01 -6.25
C LEU A 43 14.71 0.51 -6.72
N HIS A 44 13.70 0.45 -5.86
CA HIS A 44 12.37 0.98 -6.15
C HIS A 44 12.43 2.47 -6.52
N ASN A 45 13.11 3.28 -5.69
CA ASN A 45 13.27 4.71 -5.96
C ASN A 45 14.03 5.00 -7.26
N LEU A 46 15.00 4.16 -7.65
CA LEU A 46 15.70 4.32 -8.93
C LEU A 46 14.79 4.02 -10.12
N LEU A 47 13.99 2.97 -10.05
CA LEU A 47 13.04 2.62 -11.12
C LEU A 47 11.98 3.71 -11.30
N THR A 48 11.51 4.30 -10.22
CA THR A 48 10.48 5.35 -10.27
C THR A 48 10.96 6.70 -10.81
N LEU A 49 12.25 6.85 -11.11
CA LEU A 49 12.76 8.03 -11.84
C LEU A 49 12.33 8.03 -13.31
N ASP A 50 11.98 6.89 -13.86
CA ASP A 50 11.39 6.76 -15.19
C ASP A 50 9.86 6.80 -15.09
N GLU A 51 9.31 8.00 -14.98
CA GLU A 51 7.86 8.25 -14.85
C GLU A 51 7.06 7.87 -16.10
N GLU A 52 7.72 7.68 -17.25
CA GLU A 52 7.06 7.23 -18.48
C GLU A 52 6.86 5.70 -18.48
N ALA A 53 7.80 4.96 -17.87
CA ALA A 53 7.76 3.50 -17.85
C ALA A 53 7.05 2.95 -16.60
N PHE A 54 7.16 3.64 -15.45
CA PHE A 54 6.69 3.10 -14.18
C PHE A 54 5.81 4.10 -13.42
N TYR A 55 4.68 3.60 -12.93
CA TYR A 55 3.85 4.25 -11.95
C TYR A 55 4.03 3.59 -10.58
N THR A 56 4.12 4.38 -9.54
CA THR A 56 4.19 3.89 -8.16
C THR A 56 3.28 4.71 -7.25
N CYS A 57 2.85 4.09 -6.16
CA CYS A 57 2.14 4.79 -5.11
C CYS A 57 3.09 5.71 -4.34
N THR A 58 2.59 6.87 -3.94
CA THR A 58 3.32 7.77 -3.05
C THR A 58 3.05 7.46 -1.58
N THR A 59 3.87 8.02 -0.69
CA THR A 59 3.65 7.91 0.76
C THR A 59 2.23 8.36 1.17
N PHE A 60 1.71 9.41 0.51
CA PHE A 60 0.35 9.86 0.74
C PHE A 60 -0.69 8.81 0.30
N ASP A 61 -0.52 8.23 -0.89
CA ASP A 61 -1.47 7.26 -1.45
C ASP A 61 -1.57 6.01 -0.57
N VAL A 62 -0.42 5.46 -0.13
CA VAL A 62 -0.40 4.30 0.76
C VAL A 62 -0.87 4.62 2.18
N GLY A 63 -0.74 5.88 2.62
CA GLY A 63 -1.27 6.35 3.89
C GLY A 63 -2.80 6.43 3.93
N PHE A 64 -3.43 6.65 2.77
CA PHE A 64 -4.88 6.78 2.62
C PHE A 64 -5.43 5.94 1.47
N PRO A 65 -5.21 4.63 1.44
CA PRO A 65 -5.43 3.78 0.26
C PRO A 65 -6.89 3.72 -0.20
N SER A 66 -7.85 4.09 0.66
CA SER A 66 -9.27 4.09 0.33
C SER A 66 -9.84 5.48 0.02
N SER A 67 -9.00 6.52 0.01
CA SER A 67 -9.51 7.90 -0.08
C SER A 67 -8.56 8.91 -0.73
N PHE A 68 -7.40 8.47 -1.22
CA PHE A 68 -6.35 9.36 -1.72
C PHE A 68 -6.77 10.16 -2.97
N LEU A 69 -7.68 9.66 -3.79
CA LEU A 69 -8.15 10.34 -5.00
C LEU A 69 -9.01 11.57 -4.71
N VAL A 70 -9.74 11.56 -3.60
CA VAL A 70 -10.70 12.62 -3.28
C VAL A 70 -10.21 13.61 -2.22
N PHE A 71 -9.03 13.38 -1.66
CA PHE A 71 -8.48 14.32 -0.68
C PHE A 71 -8.19 15.68 -1.31
N PRO A 72 -8.71 16.77 -0.71
CA PRO A 72 -8.43 18.13 -1.18
C PRO A 72 -6.93 18.44 -1.16
N ALA A 73 -6.44 19.17 -2.16
CA ALA A 73 -5.04 19.56 -2.24
C ALA A 73 -4.54 20.28 -0.98
N ARG A 74 -5.41 21.08 -0.34
CA ARG A 74 -5.08 21.76 0.94
C ARG A 74 -4.78 20.80 2.08
N VAL A 75 -5.46 19.63 2.13
CA VAL A 75 -5.22 18.61 3.14
C VAL A 75 -3.89 17.93 2.89
N ARG A 76 -3.55 17.66 1.64
CA ARG A 76 -2.23 17.13 1.24
C ARG A 76 -1.10 18.08 1.66
N GLU A 77 -1.24 19.38 1.40
CA GLU A 77 -0.25 20.38 1.82
C GLU A 77 -0.12 20.52 3.35
N MET A 78 -1.24 20.43 4.07
CA MET A 78 -1.21 20.44 5.53
C MET A 78 -0.48 19.20 6.10
N LEU A 79 -0.72 18.03 5.54
CA LEU A 79 -0.04 16.80 5.94
C LEU A 79 1.44 16.84 5.62
N LYS A 80 1.83 17.46 4.50
CA LYS A 80 3.23 17.72 4.15
C LYS A 80 3.97 18.50 5.25
N ALA A 81 3.32 19.49 5.86
CA ALA A 81 3.91 20.31 6.91
C ALA A 81 4.10 19.57 8.25
N ILE A 82 3.43 18.42 8.42
CA ILE A 82 3.48 17.63 9.67
C ILE A 82 4.43 16.43 9.53
N MET A 83 4.72 15.99 8.30
CA MET A 83 5.59 14.85 8.06
C MET A 83 7.06 15.23 8.25
N ASP A 84 7.80 14.34 8.93
CA ASP A 84 9.26 14.45 9.01
C ASP A 84 9.87 14.27 7.61
N ASP A 85 10.91 15.07 7.30
CA ASP A 85 11.56 15.02 6.00
C ASP A 85 12.44 13.78 5.79
N THR A 86 12.72 13.02 6.86
CA THR A 86 13.64 11.87 6.83
C THR A 86 13.16 10.69 7.66
N ARG A 87 13.46 9.49 7.18
CA ARG A 87 13.21 8.24 7.91
C ARG A 87 14.26 8.04 9.00
N PRO A 88 13.85 7.76 10.26
CA PRO A 88 14.79 7.62 11.37
C PRO A 88 15.81 6.49 11.19
N MET A 89 15.49 5.44 10.40
CA MET A 89 16.32 4.23 10.32
C MET A 89 17.41 4.28 9.24
N ASP A 90 17.34 5.18 8.28
CA ASP A 90 18.29 5.22 7.15
C ASP A 90 18.52 6.62 6.57
N ASN A 91 17.96 7.66 7.17
CA ASN A 91 18.03 9.05 6.72
C ASN A 91 17.57 9.27 5.27
N MET A 92 16.86 8.33 4.67
CA MET A 92 16.25 8.54 3.35
C MET A 92 15.15 9.58 3.46
N ARG A 93 14.99 10.38 2.41
CA ARG A 93 13.91 11.36 2.33
C ARG A 93 12.57 10.65 2.49
N LEU A 94 11.73 11.18 3.37
CA LEU A 94 10.35 10.76 3.56
C LEU A 94 9.46 11.98 3.40
N ALA A 95 8.87 12.13 2.23
CA ALA A 95 7.91 13.18 1.95
C ALA A 95 6.60 12.56 1.47
N HIS A 96 5.53 13.34 1.43
CA HIS A 96 4.21 12.86 1.00
C HIS A 96 4.21 12.35 -0.45
N ASP A 97 5.12 12.85 -1.27
CA ASP A 97 5.30 12.54 -2.70
C ASP A 97 6.39 11.51 -3.00
N THR A 98 7.10 11.01 -1.98
CA THR A 98 8.10 9.97 -2.20
C THR A 98 7.45 8.64 -2.54
N PRO A 99 8.06 7.87 -3.46
CA PRO A 99 7.64 6.50 -3.76
C PRO A 99 7.57 5.66 -2.49
N GLN A 100 6.55 4.83 -2.39
CA GLN A 100 6.36 3.97 -1.23
C GLN A 100 5.91 2.56 -1.65
N GLU A 101 6.26 1.60 -0.83
CA GLU A 101 5.92 0.19 -1.03
C GLU A 101 4.41 -0.03 -0.87
N ASP A 102 3.80 -0.73 -1.81
CA ASP A 102 2.36 -1.06 -1.82
C ASP A 102 1.95 -1.96 -0.65
N GLU A 103 2.91 -2.70 -0.08
CA GLU A 103 2.70 -3.48 1.14
C GLU A 103 2.14 -2.62 2.29
N VAL A 104 2.55 -1.35 2.39
CA VAL A 104 2.04 -0.43 3.42
C VAL A 104 0.54 -0.20 3.26
N ALA A 105 0.07 0.01 2.02
CA ALA A 105 -1.35 0.16 1.70
C ALA A 105 -2.12 -1.14 2.00
N THR A 106 -1.60 -2.27 1.56
CA THR A 106 -2.19 -3.60 1.77
C THR A 106 -2.34 -3.91 3.25
N ASN A 107 -1.32 -3.60 4.05
CA ASN A 107 -1.36 -3.78 5.50
C ASN A 107 -2.44 -2.92 6.17
N GLN A 108 -2.65 -1.70 5.69
CA GLN A 108 -3.72 -0.85 6.21
C GLN A 108 -5.12 -1.36 5.83
N LEU A 109 -5.30 -1.84 4.60
CA LEU A 109 -6.57 -2.38 4.13
C LEU A 109 -6.95 -3.69 4.83
N THR A 110 -5.96 -4.54 5.10
CA THR A 110 -6.16 -5.88 5.68
C THR A 110 -5.92 -5.95 7.18
N SER A 111 -5.73 -4.82 7.85
CA SER A 111 -5.38 -4.77 9.28
C SER A 111 -4.12 -5.59 9.61
N CYS A 112 -3.12 -5.53 8.75
CA CYS A 112 -1.84 -6.24 8.83
C CYS A 112 -1.96 -7.78 8.73
N LEU A 113 -3.09 -8.34 8.35
CA LEU A 113 -3.25 -9.81 8.22
C LEU A 113 -2.36 -10.40 7.13
N THR A 114 -2.06 -9.62 6.09
CA THR A 114 -1.21 -10.05 4.96
C THR A 114 0.25 -9.63 5.12
N SER A 115 0.63 -8.97 6.21
CA SER A 115 2.00 -8.55 6.44
C SER A 115 2.92 -9.74 6.74
N PRO A 116 4.01 -9.93 6.00
CA PRO A 116 4.99 -10.98 6.28
C PRO A 116 5.69 -10.80 7.63
N TYR A 117 5.61 -9.60 8.21
CA TYR A 117 6.14 -9.31 9.54
C TYR A 117 5.19 -9.72 10.67
N ALA A 118 3.90 -9.88 10.41
CA ALA A 118 2.93 -10.23 11.45
C ALA A 118 3.29 -11.52 12.21
N PRO A 119 3.59 -12.66 11.57
CA PRO A 119 4.00 -13.87 12.27
C PRO A 119 5.37 -13.75 12.95
N LEU A 120 6.27 -12.90 12.43
CA LEU A 120 7.57 -12.62 13.07
C LEU A 120 7.40 -11.80 14.34
N MET A 121 6.51 -10.82 14.35
CA MET A 121 6.23 -9.98 15.51
C MET A 121 5.37 -10.69 16.55
N PHE A 122 4.47 -11.57 16.11
CA PHE A 122 3.50 -12.27 16.94
C PHE A 122 3.55 -13.79 16.71
N PRO A 123 4.68 -14.47 17.04
CA PRO A 123 4.87 -15.89 16.72
C PRO A 123 3.82 -16.82 17.35
N LYS A 124 3.23 -16.42 18.47
CA LYS A 124 2.14 -17.18 19.09
C LYS A 124 0.82 -17.17 18.30
N LEU A 125 0.69 -16.24 17.37
CA LEU A 125 -0.48 -16.07 16.49
C LEU A 125 -0.20 -16.54 15.07
N GLU A 126 0.90 -17.24 14.81
CA GLU A 126 1.28 -17.72 13.47
C GLU A 126 0.15 -18.44 12.75
N GLU A 127 -0.55 -19.33 13.46
CA GLU A 127 -1.69 -20.09 12.88
C GLU A 127 -2.83 -19.18 12.37
N THR A 128 -3.00 -18.00 12.99
CA THR A 128 -3.99 -17.00 12.56
C THR A 128 -3.60 -16.35 11.25
N PHE A 129 -2.31 -16.16 11.03
CA PHE A 129 -1.78 -15.50 9.82
C PHE A 129 -1.53 -16.48 8.68
N ARG A 130 -1.29 -17.74 8.96
CA ARG A 130 -0.93 -18.78 7.99
C ARG A 130 -1.85 -18.88 6.77
N PRO A 131 -3.18 -18.77 6.88
CA PRO A 131 -4.08 -18.84 5.73
C PRO A 131 -3.83 -17.74 4.70
N PHE A 132 -3.35 -16.57 5.13
CA PHE A 132 -3.12 -15.41 4.27
C PHE A 132 -1.80 -15.48 3.47
N TYR A 133 -0.89 -16.41 3.82
CA TYR A 133 0.40 -16.61 3.13
C TYR A 133 0.41 -17.85 2.24
N ARG A 134 -0.54 -18.75 2.42
CA ARG A 134 -0.65 -19.88 1.53
C ARG A 134 -1.28 -19.41 0.24
N LEU A 135 -0.54 -19.53 -0.85
CA LEU A 135 -1.14 -19.58 -2.16
C LEU A 135 -1.98 -20.87 -2.17
N ALA A 136 -3.30 -20.72 -2.12
CA ALA A 136 -4.18 -21.85 -2.07
C ALA A 136 -3.92 -22.77 -3.27
N ALA A 137 -3.73 -24.07 -3.01
CA ALA A 137 -3.95 -25.07 -4.03
C ALA A 137 -5.41 -24.94 -4.51
N GLU A 138 -5.67 -25.21 -5.77
CA GLU A 138 -6.94 -24.93 -6.47
C GLU A 138 -8.21 -25.41 -5.75
N ASP A 139 -8.08 -26.29 -4.75
CA ASP A 139 -9.18 -26.93 -4.01
C ASP A 139 -9.37 -26.40 -2.58
N GLU A 140 -8.57 -25.48 -2.07
CA GLU A 140 -8.75 -24.91 -0.73
C GLU A 140 -9.45 -23.55 -0.78
N GLU A 141 -10.48 -23.36 0.06
CA GLU A 141 -11.11 -22.05 0.26
C GLU A 141 -10.09 -21.05 0.81
N HIS A 142 -9.66 -20.10 -0.03
CA HIS A 142 -8.81 -19.01 0.39
C HIS A 142 -9.67 -17.88 0.98
N PRO A 143 -9.33 -17.35 2.18
CA PRO A 143 -10.13 -16.31 2.84
C PRO A 143 -10.23 -14.99 2.05
N CYS A 144 -9.40 -14.81 1.02
CA CYS A 144 -9.38 -13.64 0.15
C CYS A 144 -9.86 -13.93 -1.28
N LYS A 145 -10.66 -14.99 -1.52
CA LYS A 145 -11.30 -15.16 -2.83
C LYS A 145 -12.20 -13.94 -3.09
N PRO A 146 -12.04 -13.24 -4.23
CA PRO A 146 -12.99 -12.23 -4.63
C PRO A 146 -14.37 -12.92 -4.79
N GLU A 147 -15.38 -12.36 -4.16
CA GLU A 147 -16.77 -12.73 -4.46
C GLU A 147 -17.01 -12.34 -5.93
N ASP A 148 -17.50 -13.31 -6.73
CA ASP A 148 -17.85 -13.13 -8.15
C ASP A 148 -18.91 -12.04 -8.38
#